data_f5a3ae2ad432f88cf858f4a9aee5958e
#
_entry.id   f5a3ae2ad432f88cf858f4a9aee5958e
#
_cell.length_a   1.000
_cell.length_b   1.000
_cell.length_c   1.000
_cell.angle_alpha   90.00
_cell.angle_beta   90.00
_cell.angle_gamma   90.00
#
_symmetry.space_group_name_H-M   'P 1'
#
loop_
_entity.id
_entity.type
_entity.pdbx_description
1 polymer ?
#
loop_
_entity_poly.entity_id
_entity_poly.type
_entity_poly.pdbx_seq_one_letter_code
_entity_poly.pdbx_strand_id
1 'polypeptide(L)'
;MGATSLSFAQQTEKPNFLLFIADDCSHYDLGCYGSVDSKTPNIDHFATQGVRFTQAYQAVPMSSPTRHNLYTGLWPVRSGAYPNHTCANEGTLSVVHHLQPLGYKVALIGKSHIAPKSVFPFDLYVPPLKGGDLNFEAIQKFISDCKAKGEPFCLFVASNQPHTPWNKGDASQFNADKLTLPPMYVDIPQTRELFTHYLAEINYMDQEFGNVLSILDQEKMTDKSVVVYLSEQGNSLPFAKWTCYDAGVHSACIVRWPGVVKPGSVSDALV
;
A
#
# COMPACT_ATOMS: atom_id res chain seq x y z
N MET A 1 -2.66 47.54 34.60
CA MET A 1 -2.39 46.09 34.81
C MET A 1 -2.81 45.34 33.57
N GLY A 2 -1.86 45.02 32.73
CA GLY A 2 -2.08 44.29 31.48
C GLY A 2 -2.04 42.79 31.78
N ALA A 3 -3.14 42.09 31.57
CA ALA A 3 -3.20 40.63 31.63
C ALA A 3 -2.61 40.07 30.33
N THR A 4 -1.42 39.53 30.40
CA THR A 4 -0.80 38.76 29.31
C THR A 4 -1.50 37.40 29.25
N SER A 5 -2.36 37.20 28.26
CA SER A 5 -2.93 35.87 27.98
C SER A 5 -1.82 34.98 27.42
N LEU A 6 -1.39 34.00 28.20
CA LEU A 6 -0.55 32.92 27.73
C LEU A 6 -1.40 32.08 26.76
N SER A 7 -1.15 32.24 25.46
CA SER A 7 -1.66 31.33 24.44
C SER A 7 -0.94 29.99 24.63
N PHE A 8 -1.63 29.02 25.22
CA PHE A 8 -1.17 27.62 25.16
C PHE A 8 -1.20 27.20 23.69
N ALA A 9 -0.04 26.91 23.12
CA ALA A 9 0.04 26.28 21.82
C ALA A 9 -0.82 25.01 21.89
N GLN A 10 -1.88 24.99 21.09
CA GLN A 10 -2.76 23.84 20.96
C GLN A 10 -1.89 22.67 20.48
N GLN A 11 -1.69 21.68 21.32
CA GLN A 11 -0.90 20.49 20.99
C GLN A 11 -1.64 19.83 19.84
N THR A 12 -1.12 19.95 18.61
CA THR A 12 -1.72 19.33 17.44
C THR A 12 -1.77 17.83 17.67
N GLU A 13 -2.97 17.25 17.63
CA GLU A 13 -3.13 15.79 17.74
C GLU A 13 -2.22 15.11 16.69
N LYS A 14 -1.48 14.10 17.11
CA LYS A 14 -0.64 13.31 16.20
C LYS A 14 -1.54 12.58 15.21
N PRO A 15 -1.31 12.70 13.89
CA PRO A 15 -2.11 11.97 12.91
C PRO A 15 -1.84 10.47 13.03
N ASN A 16 -2.84 9.65 12.76
CA ASN A 16 -2.64 8.24 12.52
C ASN A 16 -2.12 8.03 11.10
N PHE A 17 -1.45 6.90 10.87
CA PHE A 17 -1.00 6.48 9.56
C PHE A 17 -1.61 5.13 9.19
N LEU A 18 -2.17 5.04 8.00
CA LEU A 18 -2.62 3.79 7.40
C LEU A 18 -1.98 3.69 6.02
N LEU A 19 -1.14 2.68 5.82
CA LEU A 19 -0.50 2.39 4.54
C LEU A 19 -1.05 1.08 3.98
N PHE A 20 -1.82 1.17 2.90
CA PHE A 20 -2.24 0.00 2.14
C PHE A 20 -1.22 -0.30 1.06
N ILE A 21 -0.71 -1.53 1.03
CA ILE A 21 0.32 -1.98 0.11
C ILE A 21 -0.26 -3.10 -0.76
N ALA A 22 -0.40 -2.83 -2.06
CA ALA A 22 -0.73 -3.85 -3.05
C ALA A 22 0.53 -4.62 -3.46
N ASP A 23 0.40 -5.88 -3.85
CA ASP A 23 1.51 -6.78 -4.17
C ASP A 23 1.48 -7.14 -5.66
N ASP A 24 2.55 -6.83 -6.40
CA ASP A 24 2.66 -7.08 -7.84
C ASP A 24 1.60 -6.36 -8.71
N CYS A 25 1.36 -5.06 -8.46
CA CYS A 25 0.40 -4.26 -9.21
C CYS A 25 1.10 -3.13 -9.97
N SER A 26 1.10 -3.15 -11.28
CA SER A 26 1.63 -2.04 -12.08
C SER A 26 0.73 -0.81 -11.97
N HIS A 27 1.34 0.37 -11.87
CA HIS A 27 0.59 1.61 -11.71
C HIS A 27 -0.42 1.86 -12.85
N TYR A 28 -0.03 1.59 -14.09
CA TYR A 28 -0.88 1.78 -15.29
C TYR A 28 -2.06 0.80 -15.36
N ASP A 29 -2.13 -0.20 -14.49
CA ASP A 29 -3.24 -1.13 -14.40
C ASP A 29 -4.36 -0.65 -13.44
N LEU A 30 -4.28 0.60 -12.95
CA LEU A 30 -5.30 1.25 -12.13
C LEU A 30 -6.06 2.32 -12.94
N GLY A 31 -7.37 2.45 -12.74
CA GLY A 31 -8.22 3.40 -13.48
C GLY A 31 -7.74 4.84 -13.36
N CYS A 32 -7.44 5.32 -12.15
CA CYS A 32 -6.94 6.68 -11.91
C CYS A 32 -5.54 6.95 -12.50
N TYR A 33 -4.83 5.93 -12.93
CA TYR A 33 -3.55 6.03 -13.67
C TYR A 33 -3.69 5.76 -15.16
N GLY A 34 -4.93 5.58 -15.67
CA GLY A 34 -5.22 5.53 -17.11
C GLY A 34 -5.60 4.15 -17.65
N SER A 35 -5.71 3.12 -16.83
CA SER A 35 -6.26 1.84 -17.29
C SER A 35 -7.70 2.02 -17.77
N VAL A 36 -7.99 1.52 -18.98
CA VAL A 36 -9.33 1.55 -19.56
C VAL A 36 -10.13 0.28 -19.26
N ASP A 37 -9.45 -0.78 -18.88
CA ASP A 37 -10.04 -2.10 -18.66
C ASP A 37 -10.22 -2.44 -17.17
N SER A 38 -9.38 -1.89 -16.29
CA SER A 38 -9.47 -2.12 -14.85
C SER A 38 -10.74 -1.57 -14.23
N LYS A 39 -11.20 -2.25 -13.20
CA LYS A 39 -12.32 -1.83 -12.37
C LYS A 39 -11.84 -1.55 -10.96
N THR A 40 -11.39 -0.31 -10.70
CA THR A 40 -10.82 0.13 -9.42
C THR A 40 -11.58 1.30 -8.79
N PRO A 41 -12.93 1.18 -8.61
CA PRO A 41 -13.75 2.32 -8.21
C PRO A 41 -13.39 2.90 -6.83
N ASN A 42 -12.90 2.08 -5.89
CA ASN A 42 -12.52 2.55 -4.56
C ASN A 42 -11.20 3.33 -4.59
N ILE A 43 -10.20 2.83 -5.33
CA ILE A 43 -8.91 3.50 -5.52
C ILE A 43 -9.09 4.77 -6.34
N ASP A 44 -9.91 4.72 -7.41
CA ASP A 44 -10.20 5.87 -8.26
C ASP A 44 -10.91 6.98 -7.47
N HIS A 45 -11.90 6.62 -6.64
CA HIS A 45 -12.55 7.57 -5.75
C HIS A 45 -11.57 8.13 -4.71
N PHE A 46 -10.74 7.28 -4.11
CA PHE A 46 -9.72 7.70 -3.15
C PHE A 46 -8.73 8.72 -3.77
N ALA A 47 -8.35 8.55 -5.03
CA ALA A 47 -7.51 9.49 -5.75
C ALA A 47 -8.13 10.89 -5.87
N THR A 48 -9.47 11.00 -5.90
CA THR A 48 -10.16 12.30 -5.88
C THR A 48 -10.12 13.00 -4.53
N GLN A 49 -9.78 12.28 -3.47
CA GLN A 49 -9.74 12.79 -2.10
C GLN A 49 -8.34 13.20 -1.63
N GLY A 50 -7.32 12.93 -2.41
CA GLY A 50 -5.91 13.16 -2.05
C GLY A 50 -5.06 13.69 -3.20
N VAL A 51 -3.77 13.47 -3.10
CA VAL A 51 -2.79 13.71 -4.16
C VAL A 51 -2.36 12.39 -4.78
N ARG A 52 -2.36 12.31 -6.10
CA ARG A 52 -1.83 11.19 -6.88
C ARG A 52 -0.46 11.57 -7.43
N PHE A 53 0.55 10.77 -7.10
CA PHE A 53 1.90 10.94 -7.64
C PHE A 53 2.02 10.23 -8.99
N THR A 54 2.57 10.93 -9.99
CA THR A 54 2.78 10.37 -11.33
C THR A 54 4.17 9.76 -11.49
N GLN A 55 5.08 10.00 -10.54
CA GLN A 55 6.46 9.53 -10.57
C GLN A 55 6.87 8.94 -9.22
N ALA A 56 6.20 7.87 -8.83
CA ALA A 56 6.57 7.08 -7.66
C ALA A 56 7.35 5.82 -8.10
N TYR A 57 8.54 5.59 -7.55
CA TYR A 57 9.40 4.50 -7.97
C TYR A 57 9.87 3.66 -6.80
N GLN A 58 9.84 2.35 -6.97
CA GLN A 58 10.41 1.40 -6.02
C GLN A 58 11.92 1.25 -6.22
N ALA A 59 12.64 1.04 -5.14
CA ALA A 59 14.09 0.85 -5.17
C ALA A 59 14.52 -0.39 -5.97
N VAL A 60 13.66 -1.41 -6.01
CA VAL A 60 13.89 -2.70 -6.69
C VAL A 60 12.58 -3.32 -7.15
N PRO A 61 12.56 -4.09 -8.23
CA PRO A 61 11.36 -4.72 -8.79
C PRO A 61 11.04 -6.07 -8.14
N MET A 62 11.14 -6.17 -6.80
CA MET A 62 10.94 -7.43 -6.05
C MET A 62 10.40 -7.15 -4.65
N SER A 63 9.45 -7.98 -4.22
CA SER A 63 8.66 -7.80 -3.01
C SER A 63 9.51 -7.72 -1.72
N SER A 64 10.37 -8.71 -1.43
CA SER A 64 11.13 -8.71 -0.17
C SER A 64 12.06 -7.49 -0.04
N PRO A 65 12.94 -7.19 -1.01
CA PRO A 65 13.80 -6.00 -0.94
C PRO A 65 13.01 -4.69 -0.89
N THR A 66 11.90 -4.56 -1.64
CA THR A 66 11.04 -3.36 -1.60
C THR A 66 10.45 -3.16 -0.23
N ARG A 67 9.94 -4.22 0.41
CA ARG A 67 9.37 -4.12 1.77
C ARG A 67 10.43 -3.78 2.80
N HIS A 68 11.63 -4.35 2.70
CA HIS A 68 12.75 -3.95 3.55
C HIS A 68 13.09 -2.46 3.37
N ASN A 69 13.15 -1.97 2.12
CA ASN A 69 13.37 -0.55 1.84
C ASN A 69 12.26 0.32 2.43
N LEU A 70 10.99 -0.04 2.19
CA LEU A 70 9.84 0.71 2.69
C LEU A 70 9.82 0.84 4.21
N TYR A 71 10.12 -0.24 4.94
CA TYR A 71 10.07 -0.23 6.41
C TYR A 71 11.34 0.30 7.08
N THR A 72 12.49 0.34 6.37
CA THR A 72 13.76 0.83 6.94
C THR A 72 14.18 2.19 6.43
N GLY A 73 13.63 2.65 5.28
CA GLY A 73 14.11 3.84 4.57
C GLY A 73 15.50 3.68 3.96
N LEU A 74 16.04 2.45 3.95
CA LEU A 74 17.39 2.16 3.43
C LEU A 74 17.33 1.40 2.12
N TRP A 75 18.18 1.78 1.18
CA TRP A 75 18.39 0.98 -0.03
C TRP A 75 18.73 -0.47 0.32
N PRO A 76 18.19 -1.46 -0.38
CA PRO A 76 18.37 -2.88 -0.05
C PRO A 76 19.82 -3.32 0.07
N VAL A 77 20.71 -2.78 -0.75
CA VAL A 77 22.17 -3.03 -0.65
C VAL A 77 22.72 -2.56 0.71
N ARG A 78 22.23 -1.43 1.23
CA ARG A 78 22.67 -0.88 2.51
C ARG A 78 22.11 -1.64 3.71
N SER A 79 20.86 -2.09 3.62
CA SER A 79 20.24 -2.90 4.67
C SER A 79 20.69 -4.38 4.65
N GLY A 80 21.35 -4.84 3.58
CA GLY A 80 21.72 -6.24 3.37
C GLY A 80 20.64 -7.09 2.70
N ALA A 81 19.40 -6.59 2.58
CA ALA A 81 18.25 -7.33 2.07
C ALA A 81 18.05 -7.16 0.55
N TYR A 82 19.14 -7.13 -0.23
CA TYR A 82 19.06 -6.92 -1.69
C TYR A 82 18.65 -8.16 -2.50
N PRO A 83 19.01 -9.41 -2.13
CA PRO A 83 18.43 -10.58 -2.78
C PRO A 83 17.00 -10.81 -2.27
N ASN A 84 16.19 -11.46 -3.10
CA ASN A 84 14.85 -11.85 -2.67
C ASN A 84 14.90 -12.93 -1.58
N HIS A 85 13.94 -12.92 -0.65
CA HIS A 85 13.85 -13.86 0.48
C HIS A 85 15.06 -13.85 1.43
N THR A 86 15.69 -12.69 1.60
CA THR A 86 16.80 -12.50 2.55
C THR A 86 16.41 -11.64 3.75
N CYS A 87 17.38 -11.38 4.62
CA CYS A 87 17.19 -10.63 5.85
C CYS A 87 17.94 -9.30 5.80
N ALA A 88 17.41 -8.29 6.49
CA ALA A 88 18.18 -7.10 6.81
C ALA A 88 19.30 -7.43 7.81
N ASN A 89 20.38 -6.66 7.78
CA ASN A 89 21.45 -6.78 8.76
C ASN A 89 20.92 -6.51 10.18
N GLU A 90 21.37 -7.30 11.14
CA GLU A 90 21.06 -7.07 12.55
C GLU A 90 21.49 -5.66 12.99
N GLY A 91 20.68 -5.03 13.84
CA GLY A 91 20.90 -3.65 14.28
C GLY A 91 20.41 -2.58 13.30
N THR A 92 19.88 -2.97 12.13
CA THR A 92 19.15 -2.02 11.25
C THR A 92 17.92 -1.49 11.97
N LEU A 93 17.71 -0.19 11.95
CA LEU A 93 16.49 0.42 12.50
C LEU A 93 15.39 0.46 11.45
N SER A 94 14.16 0.16 11.84
CA SER A 94 12.97 0.27 11.02
C SER A 94 12.05 1.39 11.51
N VAL A 95 11.02 1.69 10.75
CA VAL A 95 9.95 2.64 11.11
C VAL A 95 9.38 2.37 12.50
N VAL A 96 9.37 1.11 12.95
CA VAL A 96 8.91 0.73 14.29
C VAL A 96 9.76 1.39 15.38
N HIS A 97 11.09 1.30 15.25
CA HIS A 97 12.03 1.90 16.19
C HIS A 97 11.92 3.44 16.26
N HIS A 98 11.50 4.08 15.18
CA HIS A 98 11.35 5.52 15.12
C HIS A 98 9.99 6.00 15.66
N LEU A 99 8.93 5.24 15.44
CA LEU A 99 7.57 5.64 15.81
C LEU A 99 7.20 5.26 17.26
N GLN A 100 7.65 4.11 17.77
CA GLN A 100 7.34 3.68 19.13
C GLN A 100 7.78 4.70 20.21
N PRO A 101 9.01 5.28 20.17
CA PRO A 101 9.40 6.32 21.14
C PRO A 101 8.55 7.58 21.06
N LEU A 102 7.87 7.81 19.95
CA LEU A 102 6.90 8.89 19.76
C LEU A 102 5.51 8.53 20.28
N GLY A 103 5.31 7.33 20.85
CA GLY A 103 4.05 6.86 21.43
C GLY A 103 3.10 6.21 20.41
N TYR A 104 3.54 5.93 19.19
CA TYR A 104 2.73 5.21 18.21
C TYR A 104 2.68 3.71 18.50
N LYS A 105 1.52 3.11 18.26
CA LYS A 105 1.37 1.67 18.07
C LYS A 105 1.59 1.34 16.61
N VAL A 106 2.54 0.46 16.32
CA VAL A 106 2.93 0.11 14.95
C VAL A 106 2.55 -1.33 14.66
N ALA A 107 1.68 -1.54 13.67
CA ALA A 107 1.19 -2.86 13.32
C ALA A 107 1.38 -3.19 11.83
N LEU A 108 1.53 -4.47 11.54
CA LEU A 108 1.50 -5.04 10.20
C LEU A 108 0.43 -6.12 10.14
N ILE A 109 -0.55 -5.96 9.26
CA ILE A 109 -1.60 -6.95 9.00
C ILE A 109 -1.57 -7.33 7.53
N GLY A 110 -1.42 -8.62 7.25
CA GLY A 110 -1.26 -9.16 5.92
C GLY A 110 0.16 -9.67 5.64
N LYS A 111 0.62 -9.54 4.40
CA LYS A 111 1.91 -10.04 3.92
C LYS A 111 3.09 -9.32 4.57
N SER A 112 4.01 -10.07 5.19
CA SER A 112 5.26 -9.50 5.77
C SER A 112 6.41 -9.49 4.76
N HIS A 113 6.92 -10.64 4.40
CA HIS A 113 8.04 -10.89 3.49
C HIS A 113 9.34 -10.15 3.88
N ILE A 114 9.54 -9.92 5.17
CA ILE A 114 10.69 -9.24 5.79
C ILE A 114 11.27 -10.06 6.94
N ALA A 115 12.55 -9.87 7.21
CA ALA A 115 13.28 -10.49 8.33
C ALA A 115 14.54 -9.67 8.65
N PRO A 116 15.14 -9.82 9.83
CA PRO A 116 14.68 -10.64 10.97
C PRO A 116 13.67 -9.87 11.83
N LYS A 117 13.00 -10.58 12.74
CA LYS A 117 12.00 -9.96 13.65
C LYS A 117 12.61 -8.88 14.55
N SER A 118 13.89 -8.99 14.91
CA SER A 118 14.63 -7.99 15.70
C SER A 118 14.68 -6.61 15.03
N VAL A 119 14.71 -6.57 13.69
CA VAL A 119 14.69 -5.34 12.90
C VAL A 119 13.26 -4.79 12.73
N PHE A 120 12.25 -5.64 12.79
CA PHE A 120 10.86 -5.29 12.59
C PHE A 120 9.98 -5.66 13.79
N PRO A 121 10.20 -5.05 14.99
CA PRO A 121 9.50 -5.42 16.21
C PRO A 121 8.12 -4.77 16.32
N PHE A 122 7.21 -5.07 15.35
CA PHE A 122 5.84 -4.57 15.37
C PHE A 122 5.14 -4.88 16.69
N ASP A 123 4.35 -3.95 17.22
CA ASP A 123 3.48 -4.17 18.38
C ASP A 123 2.45 -5.29 18.09
N LEU A 124 2.01 -5.38 16.84
CA LEU A 124 1.13 -6.44 16.36
C LEU A 124 1.53 -6.86 14.95
N TYR A 125 1.68 -8.16 14.73
CA TYR A 125 1.74 -8.76 13.41
C TYR A 125 0.66 -9.83 13.26
N VAL A 126 -0.20 -9.68 12.26
CA VAL A 126 -1.23 -10.66 11.89
C VAL A 126 -1.00 -11.12 10.45
N PRO A 127 -0.65 -12.38 10.22
CA PRO A 127 -0.46 -12.89 8.86
C PRO A 127 -1.79 -12.91 8.08
N PRO A 128 -1.73 -13.04 6.74
CA PRO A 128 -2.92 -13.26 5.92
C PRO A 128 -3.70 -14.49 6.38
N LEU A 129 -5.01 -14.48 6.16
CA LEU A 129 -5.85 -15.66 6.33
C LEU A 129 -5.49 -16.74 5.31
N LYS A 130 -6.02 -17.95 5.50
CA LYS A 130 -5.87 -19.04 4.53
C LYS A 130 -6.40 -18.58 3.15
N GLY A 131 -5.58 -18.72 2.13
CA GLY A 131 -5.91 -18.24 0.78
C GLY A 131 -5.41 -16.84 0.48
N GLY A 132 -4.70 -16.18 1.41
CA GLY A 132 -4.04 -14.89 1.21
C GLY A 132 -4.91 -13.67 1.48
N ASP A 133 -6.13 -13.85 2.01
CA ASP A 133 -7.05 -12.75 2.28
C ASP A 133 -6.62 -11.92 3.50
N LEU A 134 -6.97 -10.64 3.51
CA LEU A 134 -6.78 -9.77 4.65
C LEU A 134 -7.70 -10.15 5.83
N ASN A 135 -7.18 -10.03 7.04
CA ASN A 135 -7.97 -10.20 8.26
C ASN A 135 -8.60 -8.86 8.67
N PHE A 136 -9.79 -8.57 8.14
CA PHE A 136 -10.51 -7.31 8.42
C PHE A 136 -10.92 -7.16 9.88
N GLU A 137 -11.23 -8.26 10.58
CA GLU A 137 -11.55 -8.24 12.01
C GLU A 137 -10.33 -7.76 12.83
N ALA A 138 -9.14 -8.24 12.46
CA ALA A 138 -7.90 -7.80 13.12
C ALA A 138 -7.59 -6.32 12.83
N ILE A 139 -7.87 -5.83 11.62
CA ILE A 139 -7.73 -4.42 11.26
C ILE A 139 -8.66 -3.56 12.11
N GLN A 140 -9.94 -3.91 12.15
CA GLN A 140 -10.94 -3.18 12.93
C GLN A 140 -10.61 -3.19 14.41
N LYS A 141 -10.27 -4.36 14.96
CA LYS A 141 -9.90 -4.50 16.36
C LYS A 141 -8.69 -3.63 16.72
N PHE A 142 -7.63 -3.64 15.92
CA PHE A 142 -6.45 -2.82 16.17
C PHE A 142 -6.76 -1.33 16.21
N ILE A 143 -7.50 -0.82 15.22
CA ILE A 143 -7.91 0.59 15.16
C ILE A 143 -8.79 0.97 16.35
N SER A 144 -9.78 0.12 16.69
CA SER A 144 -10.68 0.33 17.81
C SER A 144 -9.95 0.34 19.17
N ASP A 145 -9.01 -0.60 19.37
CA ASP A 145 -8.19 -0.68 20.59
C ASP A 145 -7.31 0.59 20.77
N CYS A 146 -6.65 1.04 19.71
CA CYS A 146 -5.85 2.27 19.74
C CYS A 146 -6.71 3.50 20.03
N LYS A 147 -7.86 3.62 19.37
CA LYS A 147 -8.82 4.69 19.61
C LYS A 147 -9.31 4.73 21.05
N ALA A 148 -9.70 3.56 21.61
CA ALA A 148 -10.19 3.46 22.99
C ALA A 148 -9.16 3.90 24.04
N LYS A 149 -7.87 3.72 23.73
CA LYS A 149 -6.74 4.10 24.60
C LYS A 149 -6.21 5.51 24.33
N GLY A 150 -6.67 6.17 23.26
CA GLY A 150 -6.12 7.45 22.82
C GLY A 150 -4.67 7.34 22.30
N GLU A 151 -4.27 6.18 21.80
CA GLU A 151 -2.92 5.92 21.27
C GLU A 151 -2.90 6.18 19.76
N PRO A 152 -1.99 7.02 19.23
CA PRO A 152 -1.82 7.16 17.79
C PRO A 152 -1.25 5.85 17.21
N PHE A 153 -1.63 5.53 15.97
CA PHE A 153 -1.17 4.30 15.32
C PHE A 153 -0.52 4.53 13.95
N CYS A 154 0.35 3.60 13.58
CA CYS A 154 0.83 3.40 12.22
C CYS A 154 0.51 1.96 11.83
N LEU A 155 -0.46 1.79 10.93
CA LEU A 155 -0.95 0.50 10.48
C LEU A 155 -0.54 0.26 9.03
N PHE A 156 0.24 -0.78 8.80
CA PHE A 156 0.52 -1.32 7.48
C PHE A 156 -0.48 -2.43 7.20
N VAL A 157 -1.30 -2.24 6.16
CA VAL A 157 -2.22 -3.25 5.61
C VAL A 157 -1.63 -3.72 4.30
N ALA A 158 -1.04 -4.90 4.31
CA ALA A 158 -0.30 -5.44 3.17
C ALA A 158 -1.09 -6.56 2.52
N SER A 159 -1.81 -6.24 1.44
CA SER A 159 -2.52 -7.22 0.62
C SER A 159 -1.55 -8.21 -0.03
N ASN A 160 -2.02 -9.42 -0.31
CA ASN A 160 -1.34 -10.36 -1.19
C ASN A 160 -1.73 -10.14 -2.66
N GLN A 161 -2.73 -9.32 -2.91
CA GLN A 161 -3.26 -9.16 -4.26
C GLN A 161 -2.63 -7.95 -4.97
N PRO A 162 -2.49 -7.99 -6.29
CA PRO A 162 -2.79 -9.09 -7.23
C PRO A 162 -1.61 -10.04 -7.54
N HIS A 163 -0.89 -10.54 -6.53
CA HIS A 163 0.19 -11.51 -6.72
C HIS A 163 -0.34 -12.86 -7.26
N THR A 164 0.38 -13.49 -8.17
CA THR A 164 0.05 -14.82 -8.67
C THR A 164 -0.05 -15.89 -7.56
N PRO A 165 -0.91 -16.93 -7.69
CA PRO A 165 -1.79 -17.22 -8.83
C PRO A 165 -3.05 -16.36 -8.81
N TRP A 166 -3.49 -15.89 -9.97
CA TRP A 166 -4.69 -15.08 -10.10
C TRP A 166 -5.95 -15.94 -10.06
N ASN A 167 -6.50 -16.10 -8.90
CA ASN A 167 -7.64 -16.99 -8.60
C ASN A 167 -8.73 -16.32 -7.74
N LYS A 168 -8.63 -15.00 -7.55
CA LYS A 168 -9.59 -14.16 -6.85
C LYS A 168 -10.39 -13.30 -7.82
N GLY A 169 -11.52 -12.79 -7.33
CA GLY A 169 -12.40 -11.98 -8.15
C GLY A 169 -13.16 -12.77 -9.21
N ASP A 170 -13.80 -12.07 -10.11
CA ASP A 170 -14.65 -12.65 -11.16
C ASP A 170 -14.14 -12.25 -12.54
N ALA A 171 -13.36 -13.12 -13.18
CA ALA A 171 -12.79 -12.89 -14.51
C ALA A 171 -13.87 -12.77 -15.61
N SER A 172 -15.09 -13.30 -15.40
CA SER A 172 -16.19 -13.21 -16.39
C SER A 172 -16.68 -11.78 -16.61
N GLN A 173 -16.32 -10.84 -15.72
CA GLN A 173 -16.62 -9.42 -15.88
C GLN A 173 -15.77 -8.72 -16.95
N PHE A 174 -14.75 -9.39 -17.47
CA PHE A 174 -13.81 -8.87 -18.46
C PHE A 174 -13.93 -9.65 -19.76
N ASN A 175 -14.10 -8.95 -20.87
CA ASN A 175 -14.15 -9.57 -22.19
C ASN A 175 -12.76 -9.62 -22.81
N ALA A 176 -12.14 -10.80 -22.86
CA ALA A 176 -10.79 -11.01 -23.38
C ALA A 176 -10.56 -10.39 -24.77
N ASP A 177 -11.55 -10.49 -25.69
CA ASP A 177 -11.42 -9.97 -27.06
C ASP A 177 -11.43 -8.44 -27.12
N LYS A 178 -11.90 -7.76 -26.08
CA LYS A 178 -12.02 -6.30 -26.02
C LYS A 178 -10.93 -5.62 -25.21
N LEU A 179 -10.05 -6.40 -24.55
CA LEU A 179 -9.00 -5.85 -23.71
C LEU A 179 -7.96 -5.08 -24.54
N THR A 180 -7.50 -3.98 -23.99
CA THR A 180 -6.37 -3.20 -24.48
C THR A 180 -5.09 -3.67 -23.78
N LEU A 181 -4.40 -4.63 -24.38
CA LEU A 181 -3.16 -5.13 -23.77
C LEU A 181 -2.06 -4.07 -23.81
N PRO A 182 -1.25 -3.93 -22.76
CA PRO A 182 -0.01 -3.18 -22.81
C PRO A 182 0.87 -3.60 -24.00
N PRO A 183 1.55 -2.66 -24.67
CA PRO A 183 2.23 -2.93 -25.94
C PRO A 183 3.41 -3.92 -25.84
N MET A 184 3.90 -4.19 -24.63
CA MET A 184 4.96 -5.16 -24.37
C MET A 184 4.46 -6.61 -24.30
N TYR A 185 3.14 -6.86 -24.26
CA TYR A 185 2.61 -8.20 -24.18
C TYR A 185 2.28 -8.77 -25.55
N VAL A 186 2.59 -10.05 -25.72
CA VAL A 186 2.24 -10.75 -26.98
C VAL A 186 0.72 -10.91 -27.03
N ASP A 187 0.09 -10.35 -28.05
CA ASP A 187 -1.36 -10.38 -28.24
C ASP A 187 -1.81 -11.70 -28.84
N ILE A 188 -2.12 -12.65 -27.98
CA ILE A 188 -2.67 -13.97 -28.31
C ILE A 188 -3.79 -14.32 -27.35
N PRO A 189 -4.70 -15.25 -27.69
CA PRO A 189 -5.84 -15.61 -26.84
C PRO A 189 -5.45 -15.98 -25.41
N GLN A 190 -4.35 -16.70 -25.22
CA GLN A 190 -3.87 -17.13 -23.91
C GLN A 190 -3.44 -15.94 -23.03
N THR A 191 -2.76 -14.94 -23.61
CA THR A 191 -2.38 -13.71 -22.89
C THR A 191 -3.61 -12.92 -22.49
N ARG A 192 -4.59 -12.79 -23.39
CA ARG A 192 -5.84 -12.08 -23.14
C ARG A 192 -6.64 -12.75 -22.03
N GLU A 193 -6.78 -14.06 -22.06
CA GLU A 193 -7.44 -14.85 -21.02
C GLU A 193 -6.72 -14.68 -19.67
N LEU A 194 -5.41 -14.84 -19.64
CA LEU A 194 -4.60 -14.64 -18.44
C LEU A 194 -4.77 -13.23 -17.86
N PHE A 195 -4.86 -12.23 -18.73
CA PHE A 195 -5.00 -10.82 -18.31
C PHE A 195 -6.39 -10.55 -17.72
N THR A 196 -7.45 -11.25 -18.14
CA THR A 196 -8.77 -11.13 -17.47
C THR A 196 -8.71 -11.58 -16.02
N HIS A 197 -7.97 -12.64 -15.71
CA HIS A 197 -7.79 -13.12 -14.34
C HIS A 197 -6.99 -12.13 -13.50
N TYR A 198 -5.94 -11.53 -14.08
CA TYR A 198 -5.17 -10.48 -13.40
C TYR A 198 -6.04 -9.24 -13.09
N LEU A 199 -6.85 -8.78 -14.03
CA LEU A 199 -7.77 -7.65 -13.82
C LEU A 199 -8.85 -7.98 -12.78
N ALA A 200 -9.33 -9.21 -12.73
CA ALA A 200 -10.27 -9.67 -11.70
C ALA A 200 -9.63 -9.62 -10.30
N GLU A 201 -8.38 -10.00 -10.19
CA GLU A 201 -7.62 -9.93 -8.94
C GLU A 201 -7.36 -8.47 -8.50
N ILE A 202 -7.10 -7.55 -9.45
CA ILE A 202 -7.03 -6.10 -9.18
C ILE A 202 -8.37 -5.59 -8.64
N ASN A 203 -9.49 -5.98 -9.26
CA ASN A 203 -10.80 -5.60 -8.75
C ASN A 203 -11.06 -6.14 -7.33
N TYR A 204 -10.60 -7.36 -7.04
CA TYR A 204 -10.67 -7.93 -5.69
C TYR A 204 -9.84 -7.11 -4.69
N MET A 205 -8.60 -6.76 -5.04
CA MET A 205 -7.74 -5.88 -4.24
C MET A 205 -8.36 -4.49 -4.00
N ASP A 206 -9.00 -3.92 -5.02
CA ASP A 206 -9.73 -2.65 -4.89
C ASP A 206 -10.85 -2.74 -3.84
N GLN A 207 -11.56 -3.88 -3.80
CA GLN A 207 -12.57 -4.13 -2.77
C GLN A 207 -11.95 -4.30 -1.38
N GLU A 208 -10.79 -4.96 -1.26
CA GLU A 208 -10.06 -5.01 0.00
C GLU A 208 -9.70 -3.61 0.50
N PHE A 209 -9.19 -2.75 -0.38
CA PHE A 209 -8.88 -1.36 -0.05
C PHE A 209 -10.14 -0.59 0.39
N GLY A 210 -11.24 -0.72 -0.35
CA GLY A 210 -12.52 -0.12 -0.01
C GLY A 210 -13.03 -0.54 1.38
N ASN A 211 -12.90 -1.83 1.72
CA ASN A 211 -13.26 -2.36 3.03
C ASN A 211 -12.40 -1.76 4.15
N VAL A 212 -11.08 -1.59 3.92
CA VAL A 212 -10.18 -0.95 4.88
C VAL A 212 -10.57 0.51 5.13
N LEU A 213 -10.89 1.26 4.08
CA LEU A 213 -11.38 2.64 4.21
C LEU A 213 -12.71 2.71 4.97
N SER A 214 -13.61 1.77 4.70
CA SER A 214 -14.91 1.67 5.41
C SER A 214 -14.71 1.41 6.91
N ILE A 215 -13.77 0.55 7.29
CA ILE A 215 -13.43 0.33 8.72
C ILE A 215 -12.93 1.62 9.36
N LEU A 216 -12.02 2.34 8.70
CA LEU A 216 -11.49 3.60 9.21
C LEU A 216 -12.59 4.65 9.42
N ASP A 217 -13.57 4.68 8.51
CA ASP A 217 -14.71 5.59 8.57
C ASP A 217 -15.70 5.20 9.70
N GLN A 218 -16.04 3.92 9.80
CA GLN A 218 -16.87 3.38 10.89
C GLN A 218 -16.27 3.69 12.27
N GLU A 219 -14.95 3.62 12.39
CA GLU A 219 -14.24 3.99 13.62
C GLU A 219 -14.12 5.51 13.80
N LYS A 220 -14.58 6.34 12.86
CA LYS A 220 -14.49 7.81 12.87
C LYS A 220 -13.05 8.31 12.99
N MET A 221 -12.14 7.64 12.31
CA MET A 221 -10.71 7.97 12.31
C MET A 221 -10.26 8.58 10.97
N THR A 222 -11.14 8.70 9.98
CA THR A 222 -10.84 9.19 8.63
C THR A 222 -10.18 10.56 8.65
N ASP A 223 -10.74 11.53 9.37
CA ASP A 223 -10.21 12.90 9.42
C ASP A 223 -8.95 13.05 10.28
N LYS A 224 -8.64 12.02 11.08
CA LYS A 224 -7.46 11.97 11.94
C LYS A 224 -6.32 11.13 11.37
N SER A 225 -6.46 10.67 10.13
CA SER A 225 -5.53 9.71 9.54
C SER A 225 -4.96 10.19 8.20
N VAL A 226 -3.65 10.02 8.07
CA VAL A 226 -2.97 10.01 6.78
C VAL A 226 -3.12 8.62 6.20
N VAL A 227 -3.73 8.52 5.02
CA VAL A 227 -3.88 7.24 4.31
C VAL A 227 -3.04 7.26 3.04
N VAL A 228 -2.25 6.22 2.87
CA VAL A 228 -1.41 6.01 1.69
C VAL A 228 -1.84 4.72 1.01
N TYR A 229 -2.20 4.79 -0.27
CA TYR A 229 -2.23 3.64 -1.17
C TYR A 229 -0.90 3.57 -1.90
N LEU A 230 -0.25 2.42 -1.87
CA LEU A 230 1.02 2.17 -2.53
C LEU A 230 0.95 0.84 -3.26
N SER A 231 1.21 0.83 -4.56
CA SER A 231 1.61 -0.40 -5.24
C SER A 231 3.03 -0.75 -4.83
N GLU A 232 3.33 -2.03 -4.75
CA GLU A 232 4.71 -2.46 -4.49
C GLU A 232 5.53 -2.30 -5.79
N GLN A 233 5.84 -3.34 -6.49
CA GLN A 233 6.47 -3.28 -7.81
C GLN A 233 5.46 -3.64 -8.90
N GLY A 234 5.91 -3.66 -10.15
CA GLY A 234 5.10 -4.07 -11.29
C GLY A 234 4.61 -5.52 -11.21
N ASN A 235 3.63 -5.85 -12.04
CA ASN A 235 2.98 -7.15 -12.08
C ASN A 235 3.91 -8.30 -12.51
N SER A 236 3.45 -9.55 -12.39
CA SER A 236 4.24 -10.76 -12.72
C SER A 236 4.27 -11.09 -14.22
N LEU A 237 3.75 -10.21 -15.10
CA LEU A 237 3.81 -10.39 -16.54
C LEU A 237 5.18 -9.96 -17.11
N PRO A 238 5.49 -10.31 -18.35
CA PRO A 238 6.78 -9.98 -18.96
C PRO A 238 7.12 -8.49 -18.90
N PHE A 239 8.42 -8.17 -18.73
CA PHE A 239 9.00 -6.82 -18.68
C PHE A 239 8.61 -5.95 -17.46
N ALA A 240 7.88 -6.49 -16.49
CA ALA A 240 7.54 -5.81 -15.25
C ALA A 240 8.35 -6.35 -14.06
N LYS A 241 7.76 -7.08 -13.12
CA LYS A 241 8.48 -7.67 -11.98
C LYS A 241 9.79 -8.33 -12.39
N TRP A 242 10.83 -8.27 -11.56
CA TRP A 242 12.20 -8.76 -11.80
C TRP A 242 13.03 -7.90 -12.76
N THR A 243 12.48 -6.87 -13.39
CA THR A 243 13.19 -6.02 -14.32
C THR A 243 13.30 -4.59 -13.83
N CYS A 244 14.39 -3.91 -14.21
CA CYS A 244 14.58 -2.47 -13.94
C CYS A 244 13.94 -1.57 -15.01
N TYR A 245 13.06 -2.14 -15.86
CA TYR A 245 12.25 -1.32 -16.76
C TYR A 245 11.21 -0.52 -15.99
N ASP A 246 10.68 0.53 -16.61
CA ASP A 246 9.64 1.37 -16.00
C ASP A 246 8.48 0.53 -15.45
N ALA A 247 7.97 -0.43 -16.22
CA ALA A 247 6.91 -1.33 -15.79
C ALA A 247 7.25 -2.16 -14.53
N GLY A 248 8.53 -2.37 -14.22
CA GLY A 248 8.98 -3.12 -13.05
C GLY A 248 9.10 -2.30 -11.78
N VAL A 249 9.48 -1.01 -11.90
CA VAL A 249 9.81 -0.16 -10.75
C VAL A 249 8.86 1.03 -10.57
N HIS A 250 8.12 1.44 -11.59
CA HIS A 250 7.16 2.52 -11.51
C HIS A 250 5.89 2.07 -10.76
N SER A 251 5.62 2.72 -9.65
CA SER A 251 4.58 2.36 -8.70
C SER A 251 3.45 3.38 -8.69
N ALA A 252 2.27 2.98 -8.23
CA ALA A 252 1.21 3.90 -7.89
C ALA A 252 1.36 4.36 -6.44
N CYS A 253 1.27 5.67 -6.22
CA CYS A 253 1.25 6.26 -4.88
C CYS A 253 0.18 7.34 -4.81
N ILE A 254 -0.75 7.17 -3.86
CA ILE A 254 -1.84 8.12 -3.60
C ILE A 254 -1.86 8.42 -2.11
N VAL A 255 -1.89 9.70 -1.74
CA VAL A 255 -1.89 10.12 -0.34
C VAL A 255 -3.10 11.01 -0.06
N ARG A 256 -3.91 10.64 0.93
CA ARG A 256 -4.96 11.47 1.50
C ARG A 256 -4.54 11.92 2.89
N TRP A 257 -4.48 13.24 3.09
CA TRP A 257 -4.26 13.86 4.39
C TRP A 257 -5.23 15.02 4.57
N PRO A 258 -6.37 14.77 5.23
CA PRO A 258 -7.42 15.78 5.40
C PRO A 258 -6.89 17.08 6.02
N GLY A 259 -7.27 18.21 5.44
CA GLY A 259 -6.85 19.54 5.89
C GLY A 259 -5.40 19.94 5.53
N VAL A 260 -4.58 19.04 4.99
CA VAL A 260 -3.19 19.30 4.60
C VAL A 260 -2.98 19.15 3.10
N VAL A 261 -3.45 18.06 2.52
CA VAL A 261 -3.33 17.77 1.08
C VAL A 261 -4.59 18.22 0.36
N LYS A 262 -4.42 18.93 -0.76
CA LYS A 262 -5.54 19.36 -1.61
C LYS A 262 -6.17 18.15 -2.30
N PRO A 263 -7.48 17.89 -2.10
CA PRO A 263 -8.19 16.81 -2.78
C PRO A 263 -8.12 16.92 -4.31
N GLY A 264 -7.98 15.77 -4.98
CA GLY A 264 -7.95 15.68 -6.44
C GLY A 264 -6.70 16.29 -7.08
N SER A 265 -5.65 16.56 -6.31
CA SER A 265 -4.39 17.09 -6.86
C SER A 265 -3.54 15.99 -7.49
N VAL A 266 -2.66 16.39 -8.40
CA VAL A 266 -1.67 15.54 -9.05
C VAL A 266 -0.30 16.16 -8.84
N SER A 267 0.69 15.34 -8.54
CA SER A 267 2.08 15.77 -8.36
C SER A 267 2.99 14.94 -9.27
N ASP A 268 3.91 15.60 -9.94
CA ASP A 268 5.00 15.02 -10.72
C ASP A 268 6.32 14.97 -9.96
N ALA A 269 6.29 15.24 -8.65
CA ALA A 269 7.44 15.04 -7.78
C ALA A 269 7.87 13.57 -7.82
N LEU A 270 9.19 13.38 -7.91
CA LEU A 270 9.80 12.06 -7.79
C LEU A 270 9.78 11.61 -6.32
N VAL A 271 9.13 10.49 -6.05
CA VAL A 271 9.00 9.90 -4.71
C VAL A 271 9.33 8.40 -4.75
#